data_6869e2ff6d10b0d6d8f7ab189dfc3850
#
_entry.id   6869e2ff6d10b0d6d8f7ab189dfc3850
#
_cell.length_a   1.000
_cell.length_b   1.000
_cell.length_c   1.000
_cell.angle_alpha   90.00
_cell.angle_beta   90.00
_cell.angle_gamma   90.00
#
_symmetry.space_group_name_H-M   'P 1'
#
loop_
_entity.id
_entity.type
_entity.pdbx_description
1 polymer ?
#
loop_
_entity_poly.entity_id
_entity_poly.type
_entity_poly.pdbx_seq_one_letter_code
_entity_poly.pdbx_strand_id
1 'polypeptide(L)'
;MIPKLPHHLLEDILEEIRIFVENIIESVGVHGHTVPVLRHVLLTLVAILLAFIAERICKYLFVPLVLRLVKRTQARWDDVVLDHQVLRTACHIVPALVIWQLMPLVFYQYHVVQVALTRLTAVYLTVATTRLVTKLIDRLRYLNTKPGDSTSLYLKSFCGVLKILAIFIAVIVVVGILINRSPMTLLAGLGATSAVLMLVFKDTIDGLVAGVRLTSNEMIHIGDHITLPGGFVDGTVIDITLTTVKIRQSDNTITTVPPLTLVSGMFQNWKGLDDVEGQRVKKMIYFDVRSIRIADDGLKQQLIDKGLAKADDLKGEVVTTALFRRYMEH
;
A
#
# COMPACT_ATOMS: atom_id res chain seq x y z
N MET A 1 32.00 -5.36 -3.00
CA MET A 1 32.94 -5.73 -4.09
C MET A 1 33.79 -6.88 -3.58
N ILE A 2 33.40 -8.12 -3.84
CA ILE A 2 34.20 -9.32 -3.50
C ILE A 2 35.28 -9.42 -4.58
N PRO A 3 36.56 -9.51 -4.24
CA PRO A 3 37.61 -9.65 -5.23
C PRO A 3 37.37 -10.94 -6.02
N LYS A 4 37.09 -10.80 -7.32
CA LYS A 4 37.12 -11.95 -8.22
C LYS A 4 38.55 -12.49 -8.18
N LEU A 5 38.74 -13.72 -7.68
CA LEU A 5 39.99 -14.43 -7.89
C LEU A 5 40.29 -14.38 -9.40
N PRO A 6 41.54 -14.19 -9.81
CA PRO A 6 41.91 -14.17 -11.23
C PRO A 6 41.51 -15.52 -11.86
N HIS A 7 40.74 -15.43 -12.94
CA HIS A 7 40.16 -16.59 -13.65
C HIS A 7 41.18 -17.72 -13.90
N HIS A 8 42.40 -17.37 -14.19
CA HIS A 8 43.51 -18.35 -14.43
C HIS A 8 43.81 -19.23 -13.22
N LEU A 9 43.90 -18.68 -12.01
CA LEU A 9 44.19 -19.45 -10.81
C LEU A 9 43.10 -20.48 -10.46
N LEU A 10 41.84 -20.13 -10.75
CA LEU A 10 40.72 -21.05 -10.57
C LEU A 10 40.72 -22.17 -11.63
N GLU A 11 41.00 -21.85 -12.89
CA GLU A 11 41.10 -22.81 -13.97
C GLU A 11 42.24 -23.82 -13.70
N ASP A 12 43.43 -23.35 -13.27
CA ASP A 12 44.60 -24.21 -12.96
C ASP A 12 44.30 -25.18 -11.79
N ILE A 13 43.72 -24.68 -10.70
CA ILE A 13 43.36 -25.51 -9.54
C ILE A 13 42.30 -26.57 -9.94
N LEU A 14 41.40 -26.21 -10.82
CA LEU A 14 40.32 -27.11 -11.28
C LEU A 14 40.87 -28.21 -12.19
N GLU A 15 41.81 -27.86 -13.03
CA GLU A 15 42.47 -28.81 -13.89
C GLU A 15 43.30 -29.82 -13.05
N GLU A 16 44.01 -29.37 -12.03
CA GLU A 16 44.69 -30.24 -11.07
C GLU A 16 43.72 -31.18 -10.32
N ILE A 17 42.60 -30.67 -9.81
CA ILE A 17 41.59 -31.49 -9.13
C ILE A 17 40.98 -32.51 -10.10
N ARG A 18 40.76 -32.15 -11.36
CA ARG A 18 40.26 -33.04 -12.38
C ARG A 18 41.23 -34.20 -12.68
N ILE A 19 42.48 -33.88 -12.92
CA ILE A 19 43.55 -34.85 -13.16
C ILE A 19 43.73 -35.78 -11.94
N PHE A 20 43.65 -35.23 -10.73
CA PHE A 20 43.74 -36.02 -9.49
C PHE A 20 42.57 -37.03 -9.38
N VAL A 21 41.35 -36.59 -9.67
CA VAL A 21 40.16 -37.45 -9.64
C VAL A 21 40.20 -38.50 -10.75
N GLU A 22 40.69 -38.19 -11.95
CA GLU A 22 40.86 -39.15 -13.06
C GLU A 22 41.89 -40.20 -12.66
N ASN A 23 43.03 -39.83 -12.08
CA ASN A 23 44.07 -40.75 -11.59
C ASN A 23 43.53 -41.68 -10.50
N ILE A 24 42.66 -41.22 -9.60
CA ILE A 24 42.03 -42.10 -8.60
C ILE A 24 41.10 -43.12 -9.28
N ILE A 25 40.29 -42.70 -10.27
CA ILE A 25 39.36 -43.58 -10.99
C ILE A 25 40.15 -44.66 -11.77
N GLU A 26 41.23 -44.28 -12.42
CA GLU A 26 42.08 -45.21 -13.13
C GLU A 26 42.82 -46.18 -12.17
N SER A 27 43.21 -45.74 -11.01
CA SER A 27 43.84 -46.61 -9.98
C SER A 27 42.90 -47.69 -9.43
N VAL A 28 41.59 -47.45 -9.48
CA VAL A 28 40.54 -48.41 -9.08
C VAL A 28 40.21 -49.41 -10.21
N GLY A 29 40.87 -49.29 -11.39
CA GLY A 29 40.76 -50.24 -12.48
C GLY A 29 39.62 -50.00 -13.49
N VAL A 30 39.05 -48.80 -13.48
CA VAL A 30 38.01 -48.41 -14.44
C VAL A 30 38.66 -47.69 -15.62
N HIS A 31 38.57 -48.31 -16.83
CA HIS A 31 39.14 -47.75 -18.04
C HIS A 31 38.05 -47.59 -19.14
N GLY A 32 38.22 -46.59 -20.03
CA GLY A 32 37.40 -46.42 -21.21
C GLY A 32 36.26 -45.38 -21.07
N HIS A 33 35.17 -45.54 -21.86
CA HIS A 33 34.07 -44.53 -21.94
C HIS A 33 33.29 -44.28 -20.65
N THR A 34 33.48 -45.08 -19.61
CA THR A 34 32.83 -44.91 -18.27
C THR A 34 33.53 -43.92 -17.40
N VAL A 35 34.82 -43.61 -17.63
CA VAL A 35 35.63 -42.68 -16.82
C VAL A 35 35.03 -41.28 -16.75
N PRO A 36 34.60 -40.62 -17.85
CA PRO A 36 33.98 -39.29 -17.79
C PRO A 36 32.67 -39.26 -16.99
N VAL A 37 31.84 -40.30 -17.12
CA VAL A 37 30.56 -40.37 -16.38
C VAL A 37 30.83 -40.54 -14.88
N LEU A 38 31.74 -41.45 -14.50
CA LEU A 38 32.09 -41.73 -13.12
C LEU A 38 32.75 -40.48 -12.45
N ARG A 39 33.55 -39.75 -13.20
CA ARG A 39 34.16 -38.49 -12.75
C ARG A 39 33.09 -37.45 -12.39
N HIS A 40 32.07 -37.23 -13.27
CA HIS A 40 30.98 -36.28 -13.01
C HIS A 40 30.15 -36.68 -11.78
N VAL A 41 29.88 -37.98 -11.61
CA VAL A 41 29.16 -38.50 -10.45
C VAL A 41 29.98 -38.25 -9.15
N LEU A 42 31.30 -38.57 -9.20
CA LEU A 42 32.14 -38.37 -8.06
C LEU A 42 32.29 -36.89 -7.68
N LEU A 43 32.53 -36.02 -8.66
CA LEU A 43 32.62 -34.55 -8.42
C LEU A 43 31.30 -33.98 -7.89
N THR A 44 30.14 -34.49 -8.36
CA THR A 44 28.84 -34.10 -7.84
C THR A 44 28.67 -34.53 -6.38
N LEU A 45 29.06 -35.76 -6.04
CA LEU A 45 29.05 -36.24 -4.66
C LEU A 45 29.97 -35.39 -3.74
N VAL A 46 31.16 -35.05 -4.21
CA VAL A 46 32.09 -34.15 -3.47
C VAL A 46 31.48 -32.76 -3.30
N ALA A 47 30.85 -32.19 -4.33
CA ALA A 47 30.17 -30.89 -4.25
C ALA A 47 29.02 -30.90 -3.23
N ILE A 48 28.22 -31.96 -3.21
CA ILE A 48 27.13 -32.14 -2.23
C ILE A 48 27.71 -32.29 -0.81
N LEU A 49 28.79 -33.08 -0.65
CA LEU A 49 29.46 -33.24 0.64
C LEU A 49 30.03 -31.92 1.15
N LEU A 50 30.71 -31.16 0.29
CA LEU A 50 31.21 -29.81 0.63
C LEU A 50 30.09 -28.84 1.01
N ALA A 51 28.96 -28.86 0.28
CA ALA A 51 27.79 -28.06 0.61
C ALA A 51 27.23 -28.43 1.99
N PHE A 52 27.14 -29.73 2.31
CA PHE A 52 26.70 -30.19 3.62
C PHE A 52 27.66 -29.81 4.75
N ILE A 53 28.97 -29.95 4.53
CA ILE A 53 30.01 -29.53 5.48
C ILE A 53 29.91 -28.01 5.71
N ALA A 54 29.79 -27.22 4.66
CA ALA A 54 29.66 -25.77 4.76
C ALA A 54 28.41 -25.37 5.57
N GLU A 55 27.30 -26.07 5.36
CA GLU A 55 26.06 -25.86 6.16
C GLU A 55 26.31 -26.19 7.65
N ARG A 56 26.98 -27.29 7.93
CA ARG A 56 27.35 -27.71 9.31
C ARG A 56 28.26 -26.69 9.97
N ILE A 57 29.29 -26.24 9.27
CA ILE A 57 30.21 -25.21 9.78
C ILE A 57 29.42 -23.91 10.06
N CYS A 58 28.56 -23.49 9.14
CA CYS A 58 27.75 -22.31 9.34
C CYS A 58 26.83 -22.43 10.57
N LYS A 59 26.15 -23.56 10.75
CA LYS A 59 25.24 -23.78 11.88
C LYS A 59 25.97 -23.90 13.23
N TYR A 60 27.09 -24.61 13.28
CA TYR A 60 27.74 -24.92 14.55
C TYR A 60 28.83 -23.94 14.96
N LEU A 61 29.45 -23.25 13.99
CA LEU A 61 30.53 -22.30 14.25
C LEU A 61 30.09 -20.86 14.12
N PHE A 62 29.46 -20.51 12.98
CA PHE A 62 29.12 -19.13 12.65
C PHE A 62 27.95 -18.60 13.48
N VAL A 63 26.84 -19.38 13.62
CA VAL A 63 25.66 -18.95 14.38
C VAL A 63 26.02 -18.66 15.85
N PRO A 64 26.69 -19.54 16.62
CA PRO A 64 27.01 -19.23 18.01
C PRO A 64 28.06 -18.11 18.15
N LEU A 65 28.96 -17.95 17.18
CA LEU A 65 29.88 -16.83 17.15
C LEU A 65 29.17 -15.49 17.01
N VAL A 66 28.25 -15.39 16.04
CA VAL A 66 27.45 -14.18 15.82
C VAL A 66 26.60 -13.88 17.06
N LEU A 67 25.92 -14.87 17.63
CA LEU A 67 25.11 -14.70 18.84
C LEU A 67 25.94 -14.25 20.06
N ARG A 68 27.23 -14.69 20.18
CA ARG A 68 28.12 -14.18 21.23
C ARG A 68 28.52 -12.73 21.02
N LEU A 69 28.74 -12.32 19.77
CA LEU A 69 29.04 -10.92 19.42
C LEU A 69 27.80 -10.01 19.68
N VAL A 70 26.64 -10.45 19.30
CA VAL A 70 25.37 -9.72 19.49
C VAL A 70 25.09 -9.49 20.99
N LYS A 71 25.30 -10.49 21.83
CA LYS A 71 25.11 -10.36 23.29
C LYS A 71 26.05 -9.33 23.95
N ARG A 72 27.11 -8.90 23.25
CA ARG A 72 28.01 -7.82 23.73
C ARG A 72 27.48 -6.42 23.33
N THR A 73 26.56 -6.33 22.43
CA THR A 73 26.00 -5.05 21.94
C THR A 73 24.71 -4.77 22.68
N GLN A 74 24.54 -3.59 23.27
CA GLN A 74 23.35 -3.20 24.05
C GLN A 74 22.17 -2.72 23.16
N ALA A 75 22.19 -2.97 21.86
CA ALA A 75 21.17 -2.50 20.92
C ALA A 75 20.00 -3.48 20.85
N ARG A 76 18.79 -3.04 21.16
CA ARG A 76 17.55 -3.84 21.09
C ARG A 76 17.24 -4.37 19.69
N TRP A 77 17.80 -3.79 18.65
CA TRP A 77 17.60 -4.20 17.26
C TRP A 77 18.36 -5.47 16.90
N ASP A 78 19.53 -5.68 17.52
CA ASP A 78 20.39 -6.83 17.27
C ASP A 78 19.73 -8.13 17.74
N ASP A 79 19.02 -8.11 18.85
CA ASP A 79 18.35 -9.29 19.43
C ASP A 79 17.23 -9.84 18.53
N VAL A 80 16.61 -8.98 17.73
CA VAL A 80 15.47 -9.37 16.87
C VAL A 80 15.91 -9.76 15.47
N VAL A 81 16.84 -8.99 14.87
CA VAL A 81 17.33 -9.24 13.52
C VAL A 81 18.26 -10.46 13.50
N LEU A 82 19.04 -10.67 14.55
CA LEU A 82 20.02 -11.75 14.67
C LEU A 82 19.54 -12.89 15.59
N ASP A 83 18.21 -13.08 15.69
CA ASP A 83 17.64 -14.21 16.41
C ASP A 83 18.13 -15.56 15.84
N HIS A 84 18.27 -16.54 16.73
CA HIS A 84 18.72 -17.89 16.40
C HIS A 84 17.97 -18.52 15.22
N GLN A 85 16.66 -18.26 15.10
CA GLN A 85 15.85 -18.80 13.99
C GLN A 85 16.15 -18.12 12.64
N VAL A 86 16.42 -16.82 12.64
CA VAL A 86 16.80 -16.05 11.44
C VAL A 86 18.16 -16.52 10.95
N LEU A 87 19.16 -16.57 11.85
CA LEU A 87 20.50 -17.03 11.53
C LEU A 87 20.53 -18.48 11.03
N ARG A 88 19.76 -19.37 11.65
CA ARG A 88 19.63 -20.77 11.21
C ARG A 88 19.00 -20.88 9.81
N THR A 89 18.06 -19.99 9.48
CA THR A 89 17.46 -19.92 8.13
C THR A 89 18.46 -19.36 7.11
N ALA A 90 19.27 -18.38 7.50
CA ALA A 90 20.34 -17.86 6.66
C ALA A 90 21.40 -18.94 6.32
N CYS A 91 21.69 -19.85 7.25
CA CYS A 91 22.61 -20.97 7.00
C CYS A 91 22.12 -21.93 5.89
N HIS A 92 20.82 -22.01 5.61
CA HIS A 92 20.31 -22.81 4.48
C HIS A 92 20.62 -22.20 3.10
N ILE A 93 21.05 -20.94 3.05
CA ILE A 93 21.50 -20.30 1.82
C ILE A 93 22.91 -20.75 1.44
N VAL A 94 23.75 -21.05 2.44
CA VAL A 94 25.17 -21.40 2.25
C VAL A 94 25.38 -22.61 1.33
N PRO A 95 24.71 -23.77 1.53
CA PRO A 95 24.88 -24.92 0.63
C PRO A 95 24.47 -24.59 -0.80
N ALA A 96 23.44 -23.77 -1.00
CA ALA A 96 23.04 -23.35 -2.34
C ALA A 96 24.09 -22.48 -3.03
N LEU A 97 24.74 -21.59 -2.30
CA LEU A 97 25.85 -20.78 -2.83
C LEU A 97 27.04 -21.65 -3.21
N VAL A 98 27.39 -22.65 -2.37
CA VAL A 98 28.46 -23.60 -2.67
C VAL A 98 28.15 -24.40 -3.92
N ILE A 99 26.94 -24.95 -4.03
CA ILE A 99 26.50 -25.69 -5.21
C ILE A 99 26.51 -24.79 -6.44
N TRP A 100 25.97 -23.58 -6.35
CA TRP A 100 25.91 -22.62 -7.47
C TRP A 100 27.31 -22.30 -8.01
N GLN A 101 28.29 -22.17 -7.14
CA GLN A 101 29.69 -21.90 -7.52
C GLN A 101 30.39 -23.13 -8.12
N LEU A 102 30.07 -24.34 -7.64
CA LEU A 102 30.71 -25.56 -8.08
C LEU A 102 30.08 -26.19 -9.35
N MET A 103 28.78 -25.95 -9.60
CA MET A 103 28.06 -26.54 -10.74
C MET A 103 28.69 -26.25 -12.12
N PRO A 104 29.11 -25.00 -12.43
CA PRO A 104 29.78 -24.73 -13.71
C PRO A 104 31.06 -25.52 -13.89
N LEU A 105 31.75 -25.86 -12.79
CA LEU A 105 33.00 -26.58 -12.75
C LEU A 105 32.82 -28.08 -12.98
N VAL A 106 31.75 -28.65 -12.39
CA VAL A 106 31.47 -30.08 -12.48
C VAL A 106 30.92 -30.43 -13.88
N PHE A 107 30.02 -29.61 -14.46
CA PHE A 107 29.29 -29.91 -15.69
C PHE A 107 29.76 -29.07 -16.89
N TYR A 108 31.03 -28.68 -16.97
CA TYR A 108 31.54 -27.84 -18.07
C TYR A 108 31.36 -28.49 -19.47
N GLN A 109 31.38 -29.83 -19.56
CA GLN A 109 31.19 -30.57 -20.82
C GLN A 109 29.73 -30.73 -21.25
N TYR A 110 28.77 -30.61 -20.31
CA TYR A 110 27.35 -30.80 -20.52
C TYR A 110 26.57 -29.50 -20.35
N HIS A 111 26.68 -28.61 -21.34
CA HIS A 111 26.09 -27.27 -21.29
C HIS A 111 24.61 -27.26 -20.91
N VAL A 112 23.78 -28.18 -21.42
CA VAL A 112 22.36 -28.27 -21.11
C VAL A 112 22.11 -28.59 -19.64
N VAL A 113 22.87 -29.55 -19.08
CA VAL A 113 22.79 -29.96 -17.67
C VAL A 113 23.27 -28.82 -16.77
N GLN A 114 24.36 -28.19 -17.13
CA GLN A 114 24.91 -27.04 -16.43
C GLN A 114 23.88 -25.91 -16.33
N VAL A 115 23.27 -25.50 -17.44
CA VAL A 115 22.26 -24.45 -17.47
C VAL A 115 21.04 -24.83 -16.63
N ALA A 116 20.54 -26.06 -16.76
CA ALA A 116 19.38 -26.53 -15.99
C ALA A 116 19.66 -26.53 -14.48
N LEU A 117 20.81 -27.07 -14.04
CA LEU A 117 21.18 -27.11 -12.63
C LEU A 117 21.45 -25.72 -12.06
N THR A 118 22.09 -24.84 -12.81
CA THR A 118 22.30 -23.44 -12.40
C THR A 118 20.98 -22.71 -12.21
N ARG A 119 19.99 -22.90 -13.09
CA ARG A 119 18.64 -22.34 -12.94
C ARG A 119 17.92 -22.91 -11.72
N LEU A 120 17.96 -24.22 -11.51
CA LEU A 120 17.37 -24.87 -10.34
C LEU A 120 17.97 -24.33 -9.03
N THR A 121 19.29 -24.19 -8.98
CA THR A 121 19.98 -23.64 -7.81
C THR A 121 19.62 -22.17 -7.59
N ALA A 122 19.50 -21.37 -8.66
CA ALA A 122 19.07 -19.98 -8.57
C ALA A 122 17.62 -19.86 -8.07
N VAL A 123 16.71 -20.72 -8.50
CA VAL A 123 15.34 -20.81 -7.98
C VAL A 123 15.34 -21.17 -6.49
N TYR A 124 16.10 -22.20 -6.10
CA TYR A 124 16.25 -22.58 -4.70
C TYR A 124 16.80 -21.43 -3.84
N LEU A 125 17.82 -20.72 -4.34
CA LEU A 125 18.42 -19.57 -3.67
C LEU A 125 17.40 -18.45 -3.48
N THR A 126 16.59 -18.17 -4.50
CA THR A 126 15.49 -17.18 -4.43
C THR A 126 14.46 -17.56 -3.37
N VAL A 127 14.03 -18.81 -3.34
CA VAL A 127 13.09 -19.32 -2.34
C VAL A 127 13.67 -19.27 -0.92
N ALA A 128 14.93 -19.67 -0.76
CA ALA A 128 15.63 -19.64 0.54
C ALA A 128 15.78 -18.20 1.05
N THR A 129 16.19 -17.27 0.19
CA THR A 129 16.30 -15.85 0.52
C THR A 129 14.93 -15.25 0.87
N THR A 130 13.88 -15.59 0.12
CA THR A 130 12.51 -15.13 0.41
C THR A 130 12.04 -15.65 1.76
N ARG A 131 12.31 -16.90 2.12
CA ARG A 131 12.03 -17.47 3.45
C ARG A 131 12.77 -16.73 4.55
N LEU A 132 14.01 -16.33 4.29
CA LEU A 132 14.80 -15.54 5.24
C LEU A 132 14.17 -14.16 5.44
N VAL A 133 13.82 -13.45 4.35
CA VAL A 133 13.19 -12.13 4.38
C VAL A 133 11.83 -12.19 5.09
N THR A 134 11.00 -13.18 4.77
CA THR A 134 9.69 -13.32 5.42
C THR A 134 9.80 -13.61 6.91
N LYS A 135 10.78 -14.43 7.33
CA LYS A 135 11.06 -14.64 8.75
C LYS A 135 11.58 -13.39 9.45
N LEU A 136 12.42 -12.61 8.78
CA LEU A 136 12.91 -11.34 9.29
C LEU A 136 11.74 -10.35 9.51
N ILE A 137 10.84 -10.24 8.53
CA ILE A 137 9.62 -9.42 8.65
C ILE A 137 8.76 -9.91 9.83
N ASP A 138 8.62 -11.22 10.03
CA ASP A 138 7.89 -11.77 11.19
C ASP A 138 8.50 -11.35 12.52
N ARG A 139 9.85 -11.32 12.60
CA ARG A 139 10.55 -10.90 13.81
C ARG A 139 10.41 -9.41 14.08
N LEU A 140 10.43 -8.57 13.05
CA LEU A 140 10.19 -7.13 13.19
C LEU A 140 8.83 -6.84 13.86
N ARG A 141 7.83 -7.70 13.64
CA ARG A 141 6.52 -7.60 14.27
C ARG A 141 6.56 -7.70 15.80
N TYR A 142 7.53 -8.44 16.36
CA TYR A 142 7.64 -8.66 17.82
C TYR A 142 8.48 -7.60 18.54
N LEU A 143 9.13 -6.67 17.81
CA LEU A 143 10.02 -5.66 18.39
C LEU A 143 9.35 -4.68 19.35
N ASN A 144 8.06 -4.41 19.21
CA ASN A 144 7.42 -3.28 19.89
C ASN A 144 6.04 -3.60 20.49
N THR A 145 5.73 -4.87 20.76
CA THR A 145 4.38 -5.28 21.13
C THR A 145 4.22 -5.35 22.65
N LYS A 146 3.69 -4.26 23.24
CA LYS A 146 2.91 -4.42 24.45
C LYS A 146 1.53 -4.97 24.04
N PRO A 147 1.03 -6.06 24.66
CA PRO A 147 -0.29 -6.60 24.36
C PRO A 147 -1.36 -5.52 24.61
N GLY A 148 -2.15 -5.19 23.59
CA GLY A 148 -3.26 -4.24 23.68
C GLY A 148 -3.03 -2.86 23.08
N ASP A 149 -1.87 -2.57 22.50
CA ASP A 149 -1.60 -1.27 21.88
C ASP A 149 -2.08 -1.25 20.40
N SER A 150 -2.77 -0.18 20.01
CA SER A 150 -3.23 0.06 18.63
C SER A 150 -2.09 -0.02 17.61
N THR A 151 -0.90 0.39 18.01
CA THR A 151 0.34 0.32 17.22
C THR A 151 0.67 -1.11 16.78
N SER A 152 0.32 -2.12 17.59
CA SER A 152 0.56 -3.52 17.27
C SER A 152 -0.27 -4.02 16.07
N LEU A 153 -1.50 -3.52 15.92
CA LEU A 153 -2.39 -3.85 14.80
C LEU A 153 -1.88 -3.25 13.50
N TYR A 154 -1.43 -1.99 13.53
CA TYR A 154 -0.85 -1.35 12.35
C TYR A 154 0.44 -2.03 11.90
N LEU A 155 1.35 -2.36 12.82
CA LEU A 155 2.59 -3.10 12.52
C LEU A 155 2.28 -4.49 11.93
N LYS A 156 1.29 -5.20 12.48
CA LYS A 156 0.86 -6.51 11.94
C LYS A 156 0.39 -6.39 10.49
N SER A 157 -0.45 -5.41 10.19
CA SER A 157 -0.97 -5.17 8.84
C SER A 157 0.15 -4.75 7.89
N PHE A 158 1.03 -3.85 8.32
CA PHE A 158 2.18 -3.39 7.53
C PHE A 158 3.15 -4.54 7.21
N CYS A 159 3.50 -5.36 8.20
CA CYS A 159 4.33 -6.56 7.98
C CYS A 159 3.65 -7.57 7.03
N GLY A 160 2.31 -7.68 7.08
CA GLY A 160 1.55 -8.49 6.13
C GLY A 160 1.74 -8.02 4.69
N VAL A 161 1.61 -6.72 4.45
CA VAL A 161 1.82 -6.12 3.12
C VAL A 161 3.26 -6.33 2.64
N LEU A 162 4.26 -6.11 3.51
CA LEU A 162 5.68 -6.34 3.18
C LEU A 162 5.95 -7.80 2.77
N LYS A 163 5.31 -8.77 3.44
CA LYS A 163 5.44 -10.19 3.07
C LYS A 163 4.85 -10.48 1.69
N ILE A 164 3.66 -9.96 1.42
CA ILE A 164 3.02 -10.12 0.10
C ILE A 164 3.93 -9.54 -0.98
N LEU A 165 4.49 -8.35 -0.75
CA LEU A 165 5.42 -7.71 -1.68
C LEU A 165 6.70 -8.53 -1.88
N ALA A 166 7.30 -9.06 -0.80
CA ALA A 166 8.50 -9.90 -0.89
C ALA A 166 8.23 -11.20 -1.68
N ILE A 167 7.08 -11.85 -1.43
CA ILE A 167 6.68 -13.05 -2.18
C ILE A 167 6.42 -12.71 -3.66
N PHE A 168 5.75 -11.59 -3.94
CA PHE A 168 5.48 -11.15 -5.30
C PHE A 168 6.77 -10.92 -6.09
N ILE A 169 7.76 -10.21 -5.49
CA ILE A 169 9.08 -10.01 -6.10
C ILE A 169 9.77 -11.35 -6.34
N ALA A 170 9.72 -12.27 -5.38
CA ALA A 170 10.32 -13.59 -5.50
C ALA A 170 9.71 -14.40 -6.66
N VAL A 171 8.39 -14.35 -6.83
CA VAL A 171 7.70 -15.00 -7.95
C VAL A 171 8.19 -14.45 -9.29
N ILE A 172 8.32 -13.13 -9.41
CA ILE A 172 8.82 -12.50 -10.65
C ILE A 172 10.26 -12.92 -10.93
N VAL A 173 11.11 -12.98 -9.91
CA VAL A 173 12.50 -13.44 -10.05
C VAL A 173 12.55 -14.89 -10.51
N VAL A 174 11.76 -15.77 -9.89
CA VAL A 174 11.66 -17.20 -10.30
C VAL A 174 11.18 -17.34 -11.74
N VAL A 175 10.12 -16.63 -12.11
CA VAL A 175 9.62 -16.63 -13.49
C VAL A 175 10.68 -16.11 -14.46
N GLY A 176 11.40 -15.04 -14.10
CA GLY A 176 12.51 -14.50 -14.89
C GLY A 176 13.61 -15.53 -15.13
N ILE A 177 14.01 -16.28 -14.09
CA ILE A 177 15.01 -17.36 -14.19
C ILE A 177 14.53 -18.47 -15.14
N LEU A 178 13.27 -18.90 -15.01
CA LEU A 178 12.70 -19.99 -15.83
C LEU A 178 12.59 -19.60 -17.30
N ILE A 179 12.15 -18.37 -17.60
CA ILE A 179 11.95 -17.87 -18.97
C ILE A 179 13.26 -17.31 -19.56
N ASN A 180 14.34 -17.24 -18.77
CA ASN A 180 15.60 -16.62 -19.16
C ASN A 180 15.47 -15.14 -19.56
N ARG A 181 14.69 -14.39 -18.80
CA ARG A 181 14.51 -12.94 -18.94
C ARG A 181 14.86 -12.22 -17.65
N SER A 182 15.33 -10.98 -17.77
CA SER A 182 15.65 -10.21 -16.57
C SER A 182 14.37 -9.93 -15.78
N PRO A 183 14.39 -10.06 -14.44
CA PRO A 183 13.23 -9.72 -13.60
C PRO A 183 12.79 -8.25 -13.77
N MET A 184 13.73 -7.36 -14.06
CA MET A 184 13.44 -5.94 -14.29
C MET A 184 12.61 -5.73 -15.57
N THR A 185 12.89 -6.48 -16.63
CA THR A 185 12.09 -6.42 -17.87
C THR A 185 10.65 -6.89 -17.64
N LEU A 186 10.48 -7.94 -16.82
CA LEU A 186 9.15 -8.43 -16.45
C LEU A 186 8.40 -7.40 -15.60
N LEU A 187 9.06 -6.80 -14.61
CA LEU A 187 8.49 -5.73 -13.79
C LEU A 187 8.11 -4.51 -14.64
N ALA A 188 8.97 -4.10 -15.56
CA ALA A 188 8.67 -2.98 -16.47
C ALA A 188 7.44 -3.26 -17.33
N GLY A 189 7.34 -4.47 -17.89
CA GLY A 189 6.17 -4.90 -18.68
C GLY A 189 4.88 -4.93 -17.85
N LEU A 190 4.93 -5.54 -16.64
CA LEU A 190 3.80 -5.56 -15.72
C LEU A 190 3.40 -4.15 -15.28
N GLY A 191 4.39 -3.28 -14.99
CA GLY A 191 4.15 -1.90 -14.60
C GLY A 191 3.46 -1.10 -15.71
N ALA A 192 3.95 -1.21 -16.95
CA ALA A 192 3.33 -0.55 -18.09
C ALA A 192 1.90 -1.02 -18.33
N THR A 193 1.66 -2.33 -18.31
CA THR A 193 0.31 -2.90 -18.45
C THR A 193 -0.61 -2.45 -17.32
N SER A 194 -0.12 -2.46 -16.08
CA SER A 194 -0.89 -2.01 -14.91
C SER A 194 -1.26 -0.52 -15.00
N ALA A 195 -0.34 0.32 -15.49
CA ALA A 195 -0.61 1.75 -15.68
C ALA A 195 -1.72 1.99 -16.71
N VAL A 196 -1.72 1.24 -17.83
CA VAL A 196 -2.78 1.31 -18.83
C VAL A 196 -4.13 0.85 -18.25
N LEU A 197 -4.13 -0.30 -17.54
CA LEU A 197 -5.33 -0.81 -16.89
C LEU A 197 -5.87 0.17 -15.85
N MET A 198 -4.99 0.77 -15.04
CA MET A 198 -5.39 1.76 -14.04
C MET A 198 -6.00 3.00 -14.69
N LEU A 199 -5.46 3.44 -15.83
CA LEU A 199 -6.02 4.56 -16.58
C LEU A 199 -7.43 4.24 -17.11
N VAL A 200 -7.65 3.03 -17.64
CA VAL A 200 -8.94 2.58 -18.16
C VAL A 200 -10.00 2.48 -17.05
N PHE A 201 -9.62 1.98 -15.89
CA PHE A 201 -10.55 1.75 -14.78
C PHE A 201 -10.61 2.90 -13.76
N LYS A 202 -9.82 3.96 -13.96
CA LYS A 202 -9.71 5.08 -13.00
C LYS A 202 -11.07 5.64 -12.60
N ASP A 203 -11.89 6.01 -13.56
CA ASP A 203 -13.19 6.65 -13.28
C ASP A 203 -14.16 5.69 -12.57
N THR A 204 -14.08 4.40 -12.89
CA THR A 204 -14.88 3.36 -12.23
C THR A 204 -14.48 3.20 -10.77
N ILE A 205 -13.16 3.17 -10.50
CA ILE A 205 -12.63 3.04 -9.14
C ILE A 205 -12.95 4.29 -8.33
N ASP A 206 -12.75 5.48 -8.89
CA ASP A 206 -13.04 6.74 -8.23
C ASP A 206 -14.54 6.87 -7.89
N GLY A 207 -15.41 6.46 -8.79
CA GLY A 207 -16.86 6.41 -8.57
C GLY A 207 -17.27 5.45 -7.45
N LEU A 208 -16.70 4.25 -7.45
CA LEU A 208 -16.93 3.24 -6.41
C LEU A 208 -16.45 3.72 -5.02
N VAL A 209 -15.25 4.27 -4.95
CA VAL A 209 -14.68 4.81 -3.70
C VAL A 209 -15.52 5.99 -3.19
N ALA A 210 -15.98 6.85 -4.10
CA ALA A 210 -16.86 7.96 -3.74
C ALA A 210 -18.22 7.47 -3.19
N GLY A 211 -18.81 6.44 -3.81
CA GLY A 211 -20.06 5.83 -3.32
C GLY A 211 -19.90 5.25 -1.91
N VAL A 212 -18.81 4.54 -1.66
CA VAL A 212 -18.49 4.02 -0.32
C VAL A 212 -18.28 5.16 0.69
N ARG A 213 -17.55 6.21 0.33
CA ARG A 213 -17.32 7.37 1.21
C ARG A 213 -18.63 8.10 1.54
N LEU A 214 -19.49 8.29 0.55
CA LEU A 214 -20.77 8.96 0.71
C LEU A 214 -21.65 8.26 1.74
N THR A 215 -21.71 6.93 1.68
CA THR A 215 -22.48 6.09 2.59
C THR A 215 -21.81 5.90 3.94
N SER A 216 -20.50 5.61 3.98
CA SER A 216 -19.78 5.36 5.25
C SER A 216 -19.62 6.59 6.12
N ASN A 217 -19.55 7.78 5.53
CA ASN A 217 -19.47 9.03 6.27
C ASN A 217 -20.85 9.65 6.54
N GLU A 218 -21.93 8.95 6.21
CA GLU A 218 -23.32 9.42 6.42
C GLU A 218 -23.58 10.83 5.85
N MET A 219 -22.92 11.14 4.70
CA MET A 219 -23.00 12.48 4.12
C MET A 219 -24.40 12.80 3.60
N ILE A 220 -25.13 11.80 3.09
CA ILE A 220 -26.50 11.89 2.64
C ILE A 220 -27.26 10.58 2.92
N HIS A 221 -28.57 10.70 3.12
CA HIS A 221 -29.51 9.59 3.26
C HIS A 221 -30.64 9.69 2.25
N ILE A 222 -31.34 8.59 2.03
CA ILE A 222 -32.58 8.61 1.26
C ILE A 222 -33.61 9.44 2.05
N GLY A 223 -34.21 10.39 1.40
CA GLY A 223 -35.14 11.35 1.99
C GLY A 223 -34.52 12.71 2.30
N ASP A 224 -33.19 12.84 2.33
CA ASP A 224 -32.55 14.13 2.56
C ASP A 224 -32.80 15.07 1.38
N HIS A 225 -33.12 16.34 1.67
CA HIS A 225 -33.20 17.40 0.67
C HIS A 225 -31.82 18.03 0.50
N ILE A 226 -31.30 18.01 -0.73
CA ILE A 226 -29.96 18.53 -1.05
C ILE A 226 -30.01 19.54 -2.20
N THR A 227 -29.13 20.54 -2.10
CA THR A 227 -28.93 21.54 -3.17
C THR A 227 -27.47 21.57 -3.58
N LEU A 228 -27.22 21.49 -4.89
CA LEU A 228 -25.87 21.64 -5.46
C LEU A 228 -25.61 23.09 -5.87
N PRO A 229 -24.32 23.53 -5.88
CA PRO A 229 -23.95 24.86 -6.32
C PRO A 229 -24.47 25.15 -7.75
N GLY A 230 -24.98 26.37 -7.94
CA GLY A 230 -25.55 26.79 -9.21
C GLY A 230 -27.06 26.55 -9.36
N GLY A 231 -27.72 25.89 -8.39
CA GLY A 231 -29.16 25.70 -8.39
C GLY A 231 -29.71 24.73 -9.44
N PHE A 232 -28.82 24.02 -10.16
CA PHE A 232 -29.21 23.03 -11.18
C PHE A 232 -29.82 21.76 -10.59
N VAL A 233 -29.47 21.45 -9.34
CA VAL A 233 -30.01 20.31 -8.60
C VAL A 233 -30.49 20.81 -7.26
N ASP A 234 -31.79 20.76 -7.03
CA ASP A 234 -32.44 21.14 -5.79
C ASP A 234 -33.64 20.19 -5.57
N GLY A 235 -33.46 19.22 -4.65
CA GLY A 235 -34.47 18.19 -4.50
C GLY A 235 -34.15 17.14 -3.47
N THR A 236 -35.02 16.13 -3.39
CA THR A 236 -34.94 15.06 -2.38
C THR A 236 -34.29 13.83 -2.97
N VAL A 237 -33.34 13.25 -2.21
CA VAL A 237 -32.66 11.99 -2.54
C VAL A 237 -33.66 10.83 -2.44
N ILE A 238 -33.88 10.13 -3.56
CA ILE A 238 -34.80 9.00 -3.63
C ILE A 238 -34.15 7.63 -3.69
N ASP A 239 -32.89 7.59 -4.17
CA ASP A 239 -32.14 6.34 -4.32
C ASP A 239 -30.65 6.61 -4.29
N ILE A 240 -29.90 5.73 -3.62
CA ILE A 240 -28.43 5.80 -3.52
C ILE A 240 -27.88 4.44 -3.89
N THR A 241 -27.14 4.39 -4.99
CA THR A 241 -26.38 3.22 -5.41
C THR A 241 -24.87 3.49 -5.35
N LEU A 242 -24.05 2.48 -5.55
CA LEU A 242 -22.59 2.65 -5.57
C LEU A 242 -22.08 3.61 -6.65
N THR A 243 -22.82 3.74 -7.74
CA THR A 243 -22.40 4.52 -8.91
C THR A 243 -23.28 5.70 -9.21
N THR A 244 -24.46 5.81 -8.59
CA THR A 244 -25.43 6.86 -8.88
C THR A 244 -26.26 7.26 -7.66
N VAL A 245 -26.55 8.55 -7.55
CA VAL A 245 -27.51 9.11 -6.61
C VAL A 245 -28.66 9.73 -7.43
N LYS A 246 -29.89 9.31 -7.18
CA LYS A 246 -31.09 9.86 -7.85
C LYS A 246 -31.78 10.88 -6.94
N ILE A 247 -32.01 12.04 -7.48
CA ILE A 247 -32.60 13.18 -6.77
C ILE A 247 -33.90 13.58 -7.52
N ARG A 248 -35.01 13.63 -6.81
CA ARG A 248 -36.26 14.14 -7.32
C ARG A 248 -36.31 15.61 -7.07
N GLN A 249 -36.40 16.39 -8.13
CA GLN A 249 -36.56 17.85 -8.07
C GLN A 249 -37.99 18.27 -7.75
N SER A 250 -38.19 19.56 -7.45
CA SER A 250 -39.50 20.15 -7.12
C SER A 250 -40.51 20.08 -8.27
N ASP A 251 -40.05 19.98 -9.51
CA ASP A 251 -40.84 19.77 -10.72
C ASP A 251 -41.19 18.30 -11.03
N ASN A 252 -40.85 17.38 -10.09
CA ASN A 252 -40.93 15.91 -10.21
C ASN A 252 -39.99 15.27 -11.24
N THR A 253 -39.05 16.01 -11.82
CA THR A 253 -38.01 15.41 -12.63
C THR A 253 -36.99 14.66 -11.76
N ILE A 254 -36.35 13.64 -12.33
CA ILE A 254 -35.33 12.88 -11.63
C ILE A 254 -33.96 13.21 -12.24
N THR A 255 -33.11 13.81 -11.43
CA THR A 255 -31.71 14.06 -11.79
C THR A 255 -30.84 12.99 -11.20
N THR A 256 -29.96 12.42 -12.01
CA THR A 256 -28.97 11.41 -11.58
C THR A 256 -27.60 12.06 -11.49
N VAL A 257 -26.98 11.98 -10.31
CA VAL A 257 -25.68 12.58 -10.01
C VAL A 257 -24.70 11.47 -9.64
N PRO A 258 -23.48 11.42 -10.22
CA PRO A 258 -22.44 10.51 -9.77
C PRO A 258 -22.01 10.80 -8.32
N PRO A 259 -21.79 9.79 -7.46
CA PRO A 259 -21.31 10.00 -6.10
C PRO A 259 -20.03 10.82 -6.02
N LEU A 260 -19.14 10.68 -7.00
CA LEU A 260 -17.89 11.44 -7.08
C LEU A 260 -18.13 12.96 -7.10
N THR A 261 -19.18 13.43 -7.79
CA THR A 261 -19.55 14.85 -7.86
C THR A 261 -19.95 15.39 -6.48
N LEU A 262 -20.63 14.58 -5.67
CA LEU A 262 -21.04 14.96 -4.32
C LEU A 262 -19.86 14.93 -3.34
N VAL A 263 -18.97 13.94 -3.45
CA VAL A 263 -17.83 13.80 -2.54
C VAL A 263 -16.70 14.80 -2.86
N SER A 264 -16.49 15.14 -4.13
CA SER A 264 -15.44 16.08 -4.56
C SER A 264 -15.88 17.53 -4.61
N GLY A 265 -17.19 17.78 -4.68
CA GLY A 265 -17.78 19.10 -4.72
C GLY A 265 -18.36 19.55 -3.37
N MET A 266 -18.95 20.73 -3.37
CA MET A 266 -19.78 21.22 -2.26
C MET A 266 -21.24 20.93 -2.56
N PHE A 267 -22.00 20.54 -1.57
CA PHE A 267 -23.46 20.49 -1.62
C PHE A 267 -24.03 20.90 -0.25
N GLN A 268 -25.24 21.40 -0.22
CA GLN A 268 -25.98 21.69 1.01
C GLN A 268 -26.93 20.53 1.29
N ASN A 269 -26.84 19.95 2.51
CA ASN A 269 -27.83 19.02 3.02
C ASN A 269 -28.73 19.77 4.02
N TRP A 270 -30.02 19.80 3.73
CA TRP A 270 -31.00 20.57 4.51
C TRP A 270 -31.56 19.80 5.72
N LYS A 271 -31.16 18.54 5.90
CA LYS A 271 -31.60 17.71 7.02
C LYS A 271 -31.35 18.37 8.39
N GLY A 272 -30.23 19.09 8.53
CA GLY A 272 -29.94 19.81 9.78
C GLY A 272 -30.93 20.90 10.15
N LEU A 273 -31.85 21.30 9.25
CA LEU A 273 -32.93 22.24 9.56
C LEU A 273 -34.11 21.58 10.28
N ASP A 274 -34.30 20.26 10.09
CA ASP A 274 -35.38 19.53 10.74
C ASP A 274 -35.16 19.37 12.25
N ASP A 275 -33.92 19.49 12.70
CA ASP A 275 -33.49 19.33 14.10
C ASP A 275 -33.43 20.68 14.87
N VAL A 276 -33.73 21.81 14.25
CA VAL A 276 -33.58 23.15 14.85
C VAL A 276 -34.93 23.88 14.97
N GLU A 277 -35.22 24.41 16.16
CA GLU A 277 -36.47 25.14 16.47
C GLU A 277 -36.69 26.43 15.67
N GLY A 278 -35.76 26.84 14.80
CA GLY A 278 -35.86 28.06 14.03
C GLY A 278 -34.93 28.19 12.87
N GLN A 279 -35.40 28.77 11.78
CA GLN A 279 -34.61 29.03 10.58
C GLN A 279 -34.18 30.48 10.49
N ARG A 280 -32.84 30.69 10.23
CA ARG A 280 -32.35 32.06 9.98
C ARG A 280 -32.83 32.56 8.62
N VAL A 281 -33.72 33.53 8.61
CA VAL A 281 -34.12 34.25 7.41
C VAL A 281 -33.25 35.50 7.25
N LYS A 282 -32.59 35.64 6.10
CA LYS A 282 -31.88 36.85 5.69
C LYS A 282 -32.59 37.46 4.47
N LYS A 283 -33.24 38.59 4.69
CA LYS A 283 -33.91 39.34 3.65
C LYS A 283 -33.31 40.75 3.53
N MET A 284 -32.94 41.15 2.33
CA MET A 284 -32.47 42.51 2.08
C MET A 284 -33.65 43.35 1.58
N ILE A 285 -33.85 44.49 2.20
CA ILE A 285 -34.85 45.47 1.84
C ILE A 285 -34.11 46.74 1.42
N TYR A 286 -34.36 47.19 0.22
CA TYR A 286 -33.73 48.40 -0.32
C TYR A 286 -34.68 49.58 -0.07
N PHE A 287 -34.19 50.66 0.51
CA PHE A 287 -34.90 51.90 0.69
C PHE A 287 -34.36 52.97 -0.27
N ASP A 288 -35.28 53.75 -0.84
CA ASP A 288 -34.87 54.97 -1.52
C ASP A 288 -34.37 55.98 -0.47
N VAL A 289 -33.15 56.47 -0.61
CA VAL A 289 -32.57 57.46 0.28
C VAL A 289 -33.49 58.71 0.46
N ARG A 290 -34.26 59.06 -0.55
CA ARG A 290 -35.23 60.17 -0.52
C ARG A 290 -36.39 59.92 0.40
N SER A 291 -36.72 58.65 0.72
CA SER A 291 -37.78 58.29 1.65
C SER A 291 -37.35 58.33 3.10
N ILE A 292 -36.03 58.45 3.37
CA ILE A 292 -35.51 58.55 4.70
C ILE A 292 -35.65 59.96 5.23
N ARG A 293 -36.59 60.16 6.16
CA ARG A 293 -36.92 61.45 6.77
C ARG A 293 -37.28 61.28 8.23
N ILE A 294 -37.30 62.39 8.98
CA ILE A 294 -37.80 62.39 10.34
C ILE A 294 -39.34 62.16 10.26
N ALA A 295 -39.82 61.22 11.10
CA ALA A 295 -41.23 60.90 11.16
C ALA A 295 -42.02 62.08 11.70
N ASP A 296 -43.02 62.53 10.95
CA ASP A 296 -43.97 63.55 11.38
C ASP A 296 -44.97 62.99 12.40
N ASP A 297 -45.61 63.85 13.17
CA ASP A 297 -46.50 63.42 14.24
C ASP A 297 -47.74 62.68 13.71
N GLY A 298 -48.15 62.94 12.46
CA GLY A 298 -49.23 62.21 11.80
C GLY A 298 -48.88 60.77 11.54
N LEU A 299 -47.65 60.51 11.07
CA LEU A 299 -47.18 59.16 10.85
C LEU A 299 -46.99 58.40 12.17
N LYS A 300 -46.49 59.07 13.20
CA LYS A 300 -46.34 58.51 14.55
C LYS A 300 -47.67 58.05 15.11
N GLN A 301 -48.71 58.93 15.01
CA GLN A 301 -50.04 58.61 15.50
C GLN A 301 -50.67 57.42 14.71
N GLN A 302 -50.53 57.42 13.41
CA GLN A 302 -51.02 56.30 12.58
C GLN A 302 -50.39 54.95 12.95
N LEU A 303 -49.10 54.92 13.31
CA LEU A 303 -48.41 53.70 13.72
C LEU A 303 -48.88 53.21 15.09
N ILE A 304 -49.18 54.13 16.01
CA ILE A 304 -49.76 53.82 17.33
C ILE A 304 -51.19 53.26 17.14
N ASP A 305 -52.03 53.95 16.37
CA ASP A 305 -53.41 53.56 16.13
C ASP A 305 -53.54 52.19 15.47
N LYS A 306 -52.60 51.82 14.61
CA LYS A 306 -52.49 50.48 14.00
C LYS A 306 -51.82 49.43 14.85
N GLY A 307 -51.35 49.80 16.05
CA GLY A 307 -50.62 48.88 16.96
C GLY A 307 -49.24 48.43 16.47
N LEU A 308 -48.68 49.15 15.49
CA LEU A 308 -47.40 48.84 14.86
C LEU A 308 -46.18 49.42 15.59
N ALA A 309 -46.36 50.31 16.55
CA ALA A 309 -45.33 50.87 17.38
C ALA A 309 -45.91 51.31 18.75
N LYS A 310 -45.08 51.23 19.80
CA LYS A 310 -45.44 51.69 21.12
C LYS A 310 -45.16 53.18 21.25
N ALA A 311 -46.01 53.92 21.98
CA ALA A 311 -45.87 55.38 22.17
C ALA A 311 -44.47 55.77 22.75
N ASP A 312 -43.86 54.92 23.58
CA ASP A 312 -42.55 55.17 24.15
C ASP A 312 -41.42 55.10 23.10
N ASP A 313 -41.60 54.29 22.04
CA ASP A 313 -40.61 54.14 20.97
C ASP A 313 -40.62 55.33 19.99
N LEU A 314 -41.64 56.18 20.06
CA LEU A 314 -41.87 57.31 19.15
C LEU A 314 -41.52 58.66 19.79
N LYS A 315 -40.99 58.66 21.03
CA LYS A 315 -40.59 59.91 21.73
C LYS A 315 -39.33 60.51 21.07
N GLY A 316 -39.41 61.81 20.76
CA GLY A 316 -38.30 62.55 20.14
C GLY A 316 -38.25 62.49 18.63
N GLU A 317 -37.13 62.93 18.05
CA GLU A 317 -36.88 62.87 16.59
C GLU A 317 -36.49 61.44 16.16
N VAL A 318 -37.41 60.72 15.51
CA VAL A 318 -37.20 59.36 15.07
C VAL A 318 -37.24 59.31 13.53
N VAL A 319 -36.23 58.73 12.94
CA VAL A 319 -36.12 58.54 11.46
C VAL A 319 -36.97 57.39 11.00
N THR A 320 -37.59 57.50 9.82
CA THR A 320 -38.49 56.49 9.25
C THR A 320 -37.88 55.10 9.16
N THR A 321 -36.57 54.97 8.89
CA THR A 321 -35.87 53.71 8.86
C THR A 321 -35.69 53.06 10.25
N ALA A 322 -35.55 53.87 11.30
CA ALA A 322 -35.49 53.37 12.67
C ALA A 322 -36.86 52.80 13.11
N LEU A 323 -37.95 53.45 12.70
CA LEU A 323 -39.31 52.95 12.94
C LEU A 323 -39.56 51.64 12.24
N PHE A 324 -39.15 51.53 10.96
CA PHE A 324 -39.26 50.27 10.23
C PHE A 324 -38.46 49.14 10.86
N ARG A 325 -37.26 49.40 11.29
CA ARG A 325 -36.44 48.41 12.00
C ARG A 325 -37.12 47.89 13.26
N ARG A 326 -37.67 48.83 14.11
CA ARG A 326 -38.39 48.44 15.32
C ARG A 326 -39.65 47.62 15.03
N TYR A 327 -40.38 47.97 13.95
CA TYR A 327 -41.53 47.20 13.50
C TYR A 327 -41.15 45.78 13.12
N MET A 328 -39.97 45.55 12.53
CA MET A 328 -39.49 44.24 12.14
C MET A 328 -38.91 43.42 13.33
N GLU A 329 -38.59 44.05 14.43
CA GLU A 329 -38.11 43.42 15.66
C GLU A 329 -39.24 42.91 16.56
N HIS A 330 -40.47 43.35 16.32
CA HIS A 330 -41.71 42.94 17.01
C HIS A 330 -42.46 41.88 16.20
#